data_13e5a2de759b7b8fb46ad6fcaafe1a55
#
_entry.id   13e5a2de759b7b8fb46ad6fcaafe1a55
#
_cell.length_a   1.000
_cell.length_b   1.000
_cell.length_c   1.000
_cell.angle_alpha   90.00
_cell.angle_beta   90.00
_cell.angle_gamma   90.00
#
_symmetry.space_group_name_H-M   'P 1'
#
loop_
_entity.id
_entity.type
_entity.pdbx_description
1 polymer ?
#
loop_
_entity_poly.entity_id
_entity_poly.type
_entity_poly.pdbx_seq_one_letter_code
_entity_poly.pdbx_strand_id
1 'polypeptide(L)'
;MKRIIAIGAIVLSVGFVAMGQFHYAFYYDLSAGQDLEINLINAMPWTNDVSMAVHDAYGEEIWSMTGELAGYEPGYVRLGENIASDSLHWGVVTVDSSDRLIIGLEYFKDGLLISIDTVYSETPVLNPNEQFWLGTYYTQVGDAETAYIVMNPWASIASCSVAVYDANGEPIYSEDFVLGPYEAEYVRLEDAVGSGGLVWGFLDVSMEDVSVIIAVEYSGRGCSGLEIDNVTEYYF
;
A
#
# COMPACT_ATOMS: atom_id res chain seq x y z
N MET A 1 7.09 13.72 -24.08
CA MET A 1 8.14 12.68 -24.11
C MET A 1 8.36 12.22 -22.69
N LYS A 2 7.81 11.06 -22.29
CA LYS A 2 8.07 10.46 -20.96
C LYS A 2 9.55 10.08 -20.92
N ARG A 3 10.30 10.59 -19.95
CA ARG A 3 11.71 10.17 -19.75
C ARG A 3 11.71 8.97 -18.83
N ILE A 4 12.13 7.82 -19.35
CA ILE A 4 12.43 6.64 -18.56
C ILE A 4 13.68 6.96 -17.74
N ILE A 5 13.57 6.95 -16.42
CA ILE A 5 14.75 6.96 -15.56
C ILE A 5 15.26 5.51 -15.52
N ALA A 6 16.05 5.14 -16.51
CA ALA A 6 16.79 3.88 -16.48
C ALA A 6 18.04 4.11 -15.63
N ILE A 7 17.96 3.85 -14.34
CA ILE A 7 19.13 3.90 -13.45
C ILE A 7 19.68 2.48 -13.33
N GLY A 8 20.65 2.16 -14.17
CA GLY A 8 21.50 1.00 -14.00
C GLY A 8 22.73 1.37 -13.19
N ALA A 9 22.72 1.12 -11.88
CA ALA A 9 23.92 0.95 -11.09
C ALA A 9 23.58 0.28 -9.76
N ILE A 10 23.97 -0.97 -9.60
CA ILE A 10 24.04 -1.60 -8.28
C ILE A 10 25.25 -0.95 -7.58
N VAL A 11 24.99 -0.04 -6.68
CA VAL A 11 25.99 0.44 -5.72
C VAL A 11 25.52 -0.03 -4.35
N LEU A 12 26.17 -1.08 -3.84
CA LEU A 12 26.13 -1.42 -2.41
C LEU A 12 26.80 -0.29 -1.64
N SER A 13 26.04 0.76 -1.34
CA SER A 13 26.39 1.74 -0.34
C SER A 13 25.54 1.44 0.90
N VAL A 14 26.20 0.95 1.97
CA VAL A 14 25.68 1.05 3.32
C VAL A 14 25.67 2.56 3.64
N GLY A 15 24.72 3.27 3.10
CA GLY A 15 24.43 4.65 3.43
C GLY A 15 23.41 4.64 4.56
N PHE A 16 23.70 5.36 5.63
CA PHE A 16 22.66 5.85 6.51
C PHE A 16 21.65 6.59 5.61
N VAL A 17 20.53 5.95 5.34
CA VAL A 17 19.37 6.64 4.78
C VAL A 17 19.00 7.65 5.84
N ALA A 18 19.30 8.91 5.62
CA ALA A 18 18.64 9.98 6.36
C ALA A 18 17.16 9.72 6.11
N MET A 19 16.39 9.38 7.15
CA MET A 19 14.95 9.20 7.03
C MET A 19 14.44 10.41 6.26
N GLY A 20 13.77 10.19 5.16
CA GLY A 20 13.14 11.25 4.39
C GLY A 20 12.24 12.06 5.34
N GLN A 21 12.04 13.33 5.06
CA GLN A 21 11.15 14.17 5.87
C GLN A 21 9.69 13.70 5.72
N PHE A 22 9.38 13.05 4.60
CA PHE A 22 8.06 12.57 4.22
C PHE A 22 8.14 11.08 3.87
N HIS A 23 7.24 10.30 4.45
CA HIS A 23 7.17 8.86 4.28
C HIS A 23 5.79 8.48 3.76
N TYR A 24 5.76 7.70 2.67
CA TYR A 24 4.56 7.19 2.03
C TYR A 24 4.65 5.67 1.94
N ALA A 25 3.51 5.00 2.02
CA ALA A 25 3.48 3.56 1.81
C ALA A 25 2.15 3.13 1.17
N PHE A 26 2.20 2.06 0.39
CA PHE A 26 1.04 1.51 -0.32
C PHE A 26 1.27 0.06 -0.74
N TYR A 27 0.18 -0.61 -1.05
CA TYR A 27 0.15 -1.99 -1.49
C TYR A 27 0.60 -2.16 -2.95
N TYR A 28 1.25 -3.30 -3.23
CA TYR A 28 1.47 -3.78 -4.58
C TYR A 28 1.22 -5.28 -4.68
N ASP A 29 0.84 -5.74 -5.87
CA ASP A 29 0.77 -7.15 -6.23
C ASP A 29 1.25 -7.35 -7.68
N LEU A 30 2.22 -8.24 -7.86
CA LEU A 30 2.75 -8.66 -9.16
C LEU A 30 2.34 -10.10 -9.49
N SER A 31 1.45 -10.70 -8.70
CA SER A 31 0.96 -12.06 -8.93
C SER A 31 -0.06 -12.12 -10.06
N ALA A 32 -0.22 -13.30 -10.65
CA ALA A 32 -1.31 -13.59 -11.60
C ALA A 32 -1.48 -12.57 -12.75
N GLY A 33 -0.36 -12.04 -13.28
CA GLY A 33 -0.37 -11.07 -14.38
C GLY A 33 -0.67 -9.64 -13.95
N GLN A 34 -0.66 -9.36 -12.65
CA GLN A 34 -0.78 -8.01 -12.11
C GLN A 34 0.54 -7.24 -12.24
N ASP A 35 0.46 -5.93 -12.26
CA ASP A 35 1.59 -5.01 -12.31
C ASP A 35 1.19 -3.64 -11.75
N LEU A 36 2.16 -2.87 -11.30
CA LEU A 36 1.97 -1.53 -10.76
C LEU A 36 2.90 -0.53 -11.41
N GLU A 37 2.34 0.56 -11.95
CA GLU A 37 3.09 1.76 -12.33
C GLU A 37 2.88 2.83 -11.26
N ILE A 38 4.00 3.34 -10.73
CA ILE A 38 4.05 4.36 -9.69
C ILE A 38 4.48 5.66 -10.34
N ASN A 39 3.61 6.65 -10.32
CA ASN A 39 3.85 7.97 -10.84
C ASN A 39 4.20 8.92 -9.69
N LEU A 40 5.43 9.44 -9.67
CA LEU A 40 5.92 10.37 -8.67
C LEU A 40 5.95 11.78 -9.25
N ILE A 41 5.36 12.74 -8.57
CA ILE A 41 5.35 14.15 -9.02
C ILE A 41 5.94 15.02 -7.91
N ASN A 42 7.08 15.65 -8.20
CA ASN A 42 7.58 16.71 -7.35
C ASN A 42 6.77 17.98 -7.61
N ALA A 43 5.87 18.33 -6.69
CA ALA A 43 5.03 19.54 -6.79
C ALA A 43 5.76 20.82 -6.34
N MET A 44 7.01 20.70 -5.88
CA MET A 44 7.81 21.83 -5.37
C MET A 44 8.67 22.43 -6.49
N PRO A 45 9.09 23.72 -6.37
CA PRO A 45 9.92 24.36 -7.39
C PRO A 45 11.42 24.01 -7.30
N TRP A 46 11.82 23.24 -6.30
CA TRP A 46 13.19 22.79 -6.09
C TRP A 46 13.33 21.27 -6.22
N THR A 47 14.57 20.79 -6.24
CA THR A 47 14.88 19.37 -6.30
C THR A 47 14.41 18.66 -5.04
N ASN A 48 13.85 17.47 -5.20
CA ASN A 48 13.39 16.59 -4.15
C ASN A 48 14.15 15.25 -4.25
N ASP A 49 14.85 14.87 -3.19
CA ASP A 49 15.50 13.56 -3.08
C ASP A 49 14.44 12.52 -2.77
N VAL A 50 14.49 11.41 -3.49
CA VAL A 50 13.51 10.32 -3.36
C VAL A 50 14.23 9.01 -3.21
N SER A 51 13.80 8.19 -2.24
CA SER A 51 14.14 6.78 -2.14
C SER A 51 12.88 5.94 -2.12
N MET A 52 12.93 4.79 -2.77
CA MET A 52 11.84 3.82 -2.81
C MET A 52 12.38 2.45 -2.48
N ALA A 53 11.66 1.70 -1.65
CA ALA A 53 11.94 0.31 -1.37
C ALA A 53 10.66 -0.52 -1.56
N VAL A 54 10.83 -1.74 -2.06
CA VAL A 54 9.76 -2.72 -2.26
C VAL A 54 10.07 -3.93 -1.40
N HIS A 55 9.14 -4.25 -0.52
CA HIS A 55 9.23 -5.36 0.41
C HIS A 55 8.18 -6.41 0.07
N ASP A 56 8.55 -7.68 0.11
CA ASP A 56 7.59 -8.77 -0.03
C ASP A 56 6.68 -8.89 1.21
N ALA A 57 5.74 -9.82 1.17
CA ALA A 57 4.79 -10.04 2.27
C ALA A 57 5.44 -10.38 3.61
N TYR A 58 6.68 -10.86 3.60
CA TYR A 58 7.45 -11.21 4.80
C TYR A 58 8.35 -10.07 5.30
N GLY A 59 8.32 -8.92 4.62
CA GLY A 59 9.13 -7.74 4.94
C GLY A 59 10.56 -7.79 4.38
N GLU A 60 10.89 -8.74 3.51
CA GLU A 60 12.20 -8.77 2.86
C GLU A 60 12.27 -7.73 1.73
N GLU A 61 13.29 -6.85 1.74
CA GLU A 61 13.52 -5.91 0.65
C GLU A 61 13.95 -6.67 -0.61
N ILE A 62 13.10 -6.62 -1.64
CA ILE A 62 13.33 -7.32 -2.91
C ILE A 62 13.85 -6.39 -4.01
N TRP A 63 13.63 -5.09 -3.85
CA TRP A 63 14.13 -4.06 -4.77
C TRP A 63 14.13 -2.69 -4.10
N SER A 64 15.09 -1.85 -4.48
CA SER A 64 15.11 -0.46 -4.04
C SER A 64 15.77 0.47 -5.07
N MET A 65 15.45 1.75 -4.99
CA MET A 65 16.07 2.81 -5.79
C MET A 65 16.21 4.09 -5.00
N THR A 66 17.14 4.93 -5.43
CA THR A 66 17.29 6.32 -4.99
C THR A 66 17.44 7.23 -6.20
N GLY A 67 16.96 8.46 -6.12
CA GLY A 67 17.05 9.42 -7.22
C GLY A 67 16.66 10.82 -6.78
N GLU A 68 16.68 11.74 -7.73
CA GLU A 68 16.27 13.12 -7.56
C GLU A 68 15.22 13.47 -8.61
N LEU A 69 14.20 14.21 -8.21
CA LEU A 69 13.23 14.84 -9.09
C LEU A 69 13.45 16.35 -9.07
N ALA A 70 13.75 16.96 -10.21
CA ALA A 70 13.85 18.40 -10.34
C ALA A 70 12.49 19.08 -10.01
N GLY A 71 12.51 20.38 -9.79
CA GLY A 71 11.27 21.12 -9.50
C GLY A 71 10.22 20.93 -10.60
N TYR A 72 9.01 20.53 -10.21
CA TYR A 72 7.86 20.21 -11.08
C TYR A 72 8.09 19.04 -12.05
N GLU A 73 9.08 18.19 -11.78
CA GLU A 73 9.36 17.02 -12.63
C GLU A 73 8.49 15.83 -12.22
N PRO A 74 7.84 15.17 -13.20
CA PRO A 74 7.23 13.86 -13.01
C PRO A 74 8.25 12.76 -13.29
N GLY A 75 8.25 11.71 -12.45
CA GLY A 75 8.95 10.45 -12.69
C GLY A 75 7.97 9.30 -12.64
N TYR A 76 8.35 8.14 -13.16
CA TYR A 76 7.56 6.92 -12.99
C TYR A 76 8.43 5.68 -12.86
N VAL A 77 7.91 4.69 -12.18
CA VAL A 77 8.51 3.37 -12.00
C VAL A 77 7.45 2.33 -12.26
N ARG A 78 7.74 1.34 -13.11
CA ARG A 78 6.88 0.18 -13.32
C ARG A 78 7.53 -1.03 -12.65
N LEU A 79 6.86 -1.61 -11.66
CA LEU A 79 7.47 -2.64 -10.82
C LEU A 79 7.78 -3.92 -11.59
N GLY A 80 6.87 -4.38 -12.47
CA GLY A 80 7.07 -5.58 -13.28
C GLY A 80 8.23 -5.50 -14.28
N GLU A 81 8.75 -4.30 -14.57
CA GLU A 81 9.95 -4.13 -15.39
C GLU A 81 11.25 -4.23 -14.57
N ASN A 82 11.15 -4.06 -13.24
CA ASN A 82 12.29 -3.96 -12.35
C ASN A 82 12.44 -5.17 -11.41
N ILE A 83 11.34 -5.87 -11.13
CA ILE A 83 11.29 -7.03 -10.24
C ILE A 83 11.08 -8.27 -11.10
N ALA A 84 11.92 -9.29 -10.92
CA ALA A 84 11.83 -10.52 -11.70
C ALA A 84 10.50 -11.25 -11.43
N SER A 85 9.80 -11.62 -12.50
CA SER A 85 8.43 -12.16 -12.47
C SER A 85 8.35 -13.67 -12.16
N ASP A 86 9.42 -14.30 -11.72
CA ASP A 86 9.50 -15.75 -11.46
C ASP A 86 9.03 -16.18 -10.08
N SER A 87 8.61 -15.23 -9.24
CA SER A 87 8.01 -15.45 -7.92
C SER A 87 6.77 -14.59 -7.72
N LEU A 88 5.85 -15.10 -6.93
CA LEU A 88 4.66 -14.38 -6.50
C LEU A 88 5.10 -13.28 -5.51
N HIS A 89 5.21 -12.05 -5.98
CA HIS A 89 5.57 -10.93 -5.13
C HIS A 89 4.36 -10.02 -4.92
N TRP A 90 4.00 -9.85 -3.68
CA TRP A 90 3.06 -8.85 -3.20
C TRP A 90 3.54 -8.36 -1.83
N GLY A 91 3.12 -7.19 -1.42
CA GLY A 91 3.54 -6.63 -0.14
C GLY A 91 3.43 -5.12 -0.11
N VAL A 92 4.43 -4.45 0.45
CA VAL A 92 4.43 -3.00 0.66
C VAL A 92 5.54 -2.30 -0.12
N VAL A 93 5.18 -1.18 -0.74
CA VAL A 93 6.13 -0.20 -1.25
C VAL A 93 6.23 0.93 -0.25
N THR A 94 7.44 1.34 0.09
CA THR A 94 7.71 2.55 0.87
C THR A 94 8.41 3.58 0.00
N VAL A 95 8.05 4.85 0.16
CA VAL A 95 8.69 5.98 -0.51
C VAL A 95 9.04 7.03 0.54
N ASP A 96 10.33 7.35 0.64
CA ASP A 96 10.82 8.45 1.45
C ASP A 96 11.26 9.61 0.54
N SER A 97 10.98 10.83 0.95
CA SER A 97 11.37 12.02 0.20
C SER A 97 11.75 13.18 1.09
N SER A 98 12.61 14.06 0.57
CA SER A 98 13.04 15.27 1.28
C SER A 98 11.96 16.36 1.33
N ASP A 99 10.96 16.28 0.45
CA ASP A 99 9.80 17.18 0.40
C ASP A 99 8.58 16.43 -0.13
N ARG A 100 7.40 17.04 -0.07
CA ARG A 100 6.13 16.42 -0.46
C ARG A 100 6.09 15.98 -1.92
N LEU A 101 5.56 14.79 -2.12
CA LEU A 101 5.24 14.22 -3.43
C LEU A 101 3.73 14.09 -3.62
N ILE A 102 3.30 14.08 -4.86
CA ILE A 102 2.02 13.49 -5.25
C ILE A 102 2.35 12.13 -5.87
N ILE A 103 1.73 11.08 -5.36
CA ILE A 103 1.97 9.72 -5.82
C ILE A 103 0.69 9.19 -6.44
N GLY A 104 0.74 8.90 -7.75
CA GLY A 104 -0.35 8.24 -8.47
C GLY A 104 0.01 6.78 -8.73
N LEU A 105 -0.94 5.89 -8.51
CA LEU A 105 -0.79 4.45 -8.68
C LEU A 105 -1.68 3.98 -9.83
N GLU A 106 -1.12 3.26 -10.78
CA GLU A 106 -1.86 2.64 -11.87
C GLU A 106 -1.67 1.12 -11.80
N TYR A 107 -2.72 0.39 -11.42
CA TYR A 107 -2.71 -1.06 -11.35
C TYR A 107 -3.13 -1.68 -12.68
N PHE A 108 -2.39 -2.68 -13.11
CA PHE A 108 -2.63 -3.40 -14.36
C PHE A 108 -2.86 -4.88 -14.11
N LYS A 109 -3.64 -5.52 -14.98
CA LYS A 109 -3.76 -6.97 -15.07
C LYS A 109 -3.72 -7.38 -16.53
N ASP A 110 -2.82 -8.31 -16.86
CA ASP A 110 -2.60 -8.75 -18.24
C ASP A 110 -2.37 -7.58 -19.22
N GLY A 111 -1.71 -6.52 -18.74
CA GLY A 111 -1.41 -5.29 -19.49
C GLY A 111 -2.58 -4.32 -19.64
N LEU A 112 -3.73 -4.57 -19.05
CA LEU A 112 -4.89 -3.68 -19.03
C LEU A 112 -4.92 -2.91 -17.71
N LEU A 113 -5.13 -1.59 -17.78
CA LEU A 113 -5.36 -0.76 -16.61
C LEU A 113 -6.67 -1.17 -15.93
N ILE A 114 -6.61 -1.54 -14.65
CA ILE A 114 -7.76 -2.04 -13.88
C ILE A 114 -8.16 -1.09 -12.76
N SER A 115 -7.21 -0.39 -12.14
CA SER A 115 -7.47 0.59 -11.08
C SER A 115 -6.50 1.74 -11.14
N ILE A 116 -6.94 2.91 -10.67
CA ILE A 116 -6.11 4.10 -10.46
C ILE A 116 -6.37 4.56 -9.02
N ASP A 117 -5.30 4.76 -8.29
CA ASP A 117 -5.34 5.28 -6.94
C ASP A 117 -4.36 6.44 -6.77
N THR A 118 -4.47 7.20 -5.70
CA THR A 118 -3.57 8.33 -5.41
C THR A 118 -3.28 8.41 -3.93
N VAL A 119 -2.00 8.40 -3.60
CA VAL A 119 -1.53 8.61 -2.23
C VAL A 119 -1.24 10.10 -2.03
N TYR A 120 -2.09 10.76 -1.26
CA TYR A 120 -1.99 12.21 -0.99
C TYR A 120 -1.34 12.54 0.34
N SER A 121 -1.43 11.64 1.32
CA SER A 121 -0.99 11.86 2.69
C SER A 121 0.27 11.05 2.98
N GLU A 122 1.14 11.67 3.76
CA GLU A 122 2.25 10.97 4.37
C GLU A 122 1.71 9.95 5.37
N THR A 123 2.33 8.78 5.43
CA THR A 123 2.03 7.81 6.49
C THR A 123 2.50 8.40 7.84
N PRO A 124 1.61 8.60 8.81
CA PRO A 124 1.97 9.27 10.05
C PRO A 124 2.84 8.38 10.94
N VAL A 125 3.80 9.00 11.60
CA VAL A 125 4.47 8.40 12.76
C VAL A 125 3.62 8.73 13.99
N LEU A 126 3.06 7.70 14.64
CA LEU A 126 2.24 7.89 15.82
C LEU A 126 3.11 8.25 17.02
N ASN A 127 2.59 9.11 17.88
CA ASN A 127 3.20 9.34 19.18
C ASN A 127 2.68 8.28 20.16
N PRO A 128 3.50 7.79 21.08
CA PRO A 128 3.04 6.93 22.17
C PRO A 128 1.84 7.56 22.90
N ASN A 129 0.78 6.81 23.08
CA ASN A 129 -0.51 7.19 23.68
C ASN A 129 -1.50 7.93 22.74
N GLU A 130 -1.24 8.06 21.47
CA GLU A 130 -2.25 8.45 20.50
C GLU A 130 -2.86 7.18 19.91
N GLN A 131 -4.19 7.16 19.82
CA GLN A 131 -4.94 6.11 19.12
C GLN A 131 -5.39 6.63 17.78
N PHE A 132 -5.25 5.82 16.76
CA PHE A 132 -5.64 6.16 15.41
C PHE A 132 -6.53 5.07 14.84
N TRP A 133 -7.38 5.45 13.92
CA TRP A 133 -8.27 4.55 13.23
C TRP A 133 -8.18 4.78 11.72
N LEU A 134 -8.19 3.67 11.01
CA LEU A 134 -8.48 3.65 9.57
C LEU A 134 -9.82 2.99 9.39
N GLY A 135 -10.63 3.48 8.47
CA GLY A 135 -11.92 2.87 8.19
C GLY A 135 -12.19 2.81 6.70
N THR A 136 -12.76 1.72 6.24
CA THR A 136 -13.15 1.57 4.85
C THR A 136 -14.41 0.71 4.69
N TYR A 137 -15.05 0.83 3.55
CA TYR A 137 -16.21 0.06 3.16
C TYR A 137 -15.80 -1.32 2.62
N TYR A 138 -16.65 -2.33 2.82
CA TYR A 138 -16.54 -3.60 2.14
C TYR A 138 -17.87 -4.04 1.57
N THR A 139 -17.83 -4.91 0.56
CA THR A 139 -19.03 -5.51 -0.04
C THR A 139 -18.75 -6.96 -0.46
N GLN A 140 -19.75 -7.82 -0.25
CA GLN A 140 -19.80 -9.20 -0.74
C GLN A 140 -21.14 -9.47 -1.42
N VAL A 141 -21.65 -8.49 -2.14
CA VAL A 141 -22.95 -8.60 -2.82
C VAL A 141 -22.84 -9.45 -4.08
N GLY A 142 -23.59 -10.50 -4.15
CA GLY A 142 -23.59 -11.41 -5.31
C GLY A 142 -22.31 -12.23 -5.37
N ASP A 143 -21.54 -12.03 -6.44
CA ASP A 143 -20.23 -12.68 -6.65
C ASP A 143 -19.07 -11.72 -6.33
N ALA A 144 -19.32 -10.57 -5.68
CA ALA A 144 -18.28 -9.66 -5.26
C ALA A 144 -17.58 -10.23 -4.02
N GLU A 145 -16.26 -10.21 -4.04
CA GLU A 145 -15.40 -10.60 -2.92
C GLU A 145 -14.57 -9.39 -2.50
N THR A 146 -14.34 -9.26 -1.21
CA THR A 146 -13.44 -8.27 -0.63
C THR A 146 -12.34 -8.98 0.12
N ALA A 147 -11.10 -8.56 -0.12
CA ALA A 147 -9.98 -8.86 0.76
C ALA A 147 -9.44 -7.57 1.33
N TYR A 148 -8.84 -7.64 2.51
CA TYR A 148 -8.07 -6.53 3.06
C TYR A 148 -6.64 -6.96 3.32
N ILE A 149 -5.72 -6.04 3.16
CA ILE A 149 -4.30 -6.24 3.38
C ILE A 149 -3.86 -5.27 4.45
N VAL A 150 -3.35 -5.80 5.57
CA VAL A 150 -2.77 -4.99 6.65
C VAL A 150 -1.28 -4.97 6.47
N MET A 151 -0.66 -3.79 6.47
CA MET A 151 0.75 -3.62 6.18
C MET A 151 1.43 -2.75 7.22
N ASN A 152 2.60 -3.19 7.66
CA ASN A 152 3.48 -2.40 8.50
C ASN A 152 4.48 -1.64 7.61
N PRO A 153 4.39 -0.31 7.46
CA PRO A 153 5.30 0.45 6.61
C PRO A 153 6.64 0.82 7.28
N TRP A 154 6.93 0.28 8.46
CA TRP A 154 8.05 0.68 9.31
C TRP A 154 9.07 -0.41 9.55
N ALA A 155 10.29 0.00 9.89
CA ALA A 155 11.38 -0.89 10.32
C ALA A 155 11.22 -1.43 11.76
N SER A 156 10.12 -1.14 12.44
CA SER A 156 9.79 -1.63 13.80
C SER A 156 8.58 -2.54 13.75
N ILE A 157 8.38 -3.33 14.82
CA ILE A 157 7.16 -4.13 14.97
C ILE A 157 5.97 -3.18 15.13
N ALA A 158 4.87 -3.48 14.45
CA ALA A 158 3.59 -2.79 14.58
C ALA A 158 2.50 -3.75 15.07
N SER A 159 1.54 -3.23 15.85
CA SER A 159 0.38 -3.98 16.29
C SER A 159 -0.90 -3.20 15.98
N CYS A 160 -1.92 -3.90 15.50
CA CYS A 160 -3.23 -3.32 15.28
C CYS A 160 -4.34 -4.35 15.51
N SER A 161 -5.56 -3.86 15.68
CA SER A 161 -6.76 -4.69 15.72
C SER A 161 -7.66 -4.30 14.57
N VAL A 162 -8.11 -5.28 13.81
CA VAL A 162 -9.09 -5.12 12.74
C VAL A 162 -10.44 -5.60 13.22
N ALA A 163 -11.48 -4.79 13.08
CA ALA A 163 -12.86 -5.14 13.36
C ALA A 163 -13.73 -4.96 12.10
N VAL A 164 -14.60 -5.92 11.85
CA VAL A 164 -15.53 -5.90 10.72
C VAL A 164 -16.94 -5.77 11.26
N TYR A 165 -17.69 -4.81 10.76
CA TYR A 165 -19.05 -4.49 11.17
C TYR A 165 -20.00 -4.71 10.00
N ASP A 166 -21.20 -5.23 10.29
CA ASP A 166 -22.26 -5.33 9.30
C ASP A 166 -22.93 -3.98 9.00
N ALA A 167 -23.88 -3.97 8.07
CA ALA A 167 -24.66 -2.79 7.69
C ALA A 167 -25.49 -2.16 8.83
N ASN A 168 -25.67 -2.85 9.94
CA ASN A 168 -26.37 -2.33 11.12
C ASN A 168 -25.39 -1.79 12.18
N GLY A 169 -24.10 -1.90 11.94
CA GLY A 169 -23.05 -1.52 12.89
C GLY A 169 -22.77 -2.58 13.96
N GLU A 170 -23.21 -3.83 13.76
CA GLU A 170 -22.92 -4.91 14.68
C GLU A 170 -21.57 -5.54 14.33
N PRO A 171 -20.66 -5.74 15.29
CA PRO A 171 -19.38 -6.39 15.05
C PRO A 171 -19.60 -7.88 14.74
N ILE A 172 -19.03 -8.33 13.63
CA ILE A 172 -19.18 -9.72 13.14
C ILE A 172 -17.87 -10.48 13.12
N TYR A 173 -16.75 -9.78 13.17
CA TYR A 173 -15.41 -10.37 13.20
C TYR A 173 -14.43 -9.38 13.82
N SER A 174 -13.39 -9.89 14.48
CA SER A 174 -12.23 -9.09 14.88
C SER A 174 -10.99 -9.97 14.96
N GLU A 175 -9.83 -9.38 14.61
CA GLU A 175 -8.53 -10.03 14.68
C GLU A 175 -7.45 -9.04 15.08
N ASP A 176 -6.50 -9.51 15.89
CA ASP A 176 -5.33 -8.74 16.31
C ASP A 176 -4.12 -9.18 15.49
N PHE A 177 -3.39 -8.21 14.93
CA PHE A 177 -2.19 -8.42 14.15
C PHE A 177 -0.97 -7.91 14.88
N VAL A 178 0.13 -8.66 14.76
CA VAL A 178 1.47 -8.24 15.17
C VAL A 178 2.37 -8.46 13.97
N LEU A 179 2.70 -7.39 13.27
CA LEU A 179 3.46 -7.40 12.04
C LEU A 179 4.93 -7.07 12.31
N GLY A 180 5.84 -7.86 11.80
CA GLY A 180 7.27 -7.55 11.75
C GLY A 180 7.56 -6.33 10.88
N PRO A 181 8.84 -5.89 10.79
CA PRO A 181 9.23 -4.79 9.93
C PRO A 181 8.83 -5.04 8.47
N TYR A 182 8.09 -4.10 7.88
CA TYR A 182 7.62 -4.13 6.48
C TYR A 182 6.77 -5.35 6.10
N GLU A 183 6.27 -6.10 7.09
CA GLU A 183 5.42 -7.27 6.88
C GLU A 183 4.00 -6.87 6.49
N ALA A 184 3.37 -7.73 5.69
CA ALA A 184 2.00 -7.58 5.23
C ALA A 184 1.22 -8.89 5.40
N GLU A 185 -0.04 -8.78 5.82
CA GLU A 185 -0.98 -9.90 5.95
C GLU A 185 -2.18 -9.69 5.03
N TYR A 186 -2.51 -10.72 4.26
CA TYR A 186 -3.64 -10.72 3.33
C TYR A 186 -4.78 -11.56 3.89
N VAL A 187 -5.95 -10.96 4.07
CA VAL A 187 -7.14 -11.61 4.64
C VAL A 187 -8.30 -11.52 3.67
N ARG A 188 -8.77 -12.67 3.19
CA ARG A 188 -10.02 -12.74 2.45
C ARG A 188 -11.18 -12.67 3.44
N LEU A 189 -12.06 -11.72 3.23
CA LEU A 189 -13.15 -11.49 4.17
C LEU A 189 -14.11 -12.69 4.26
N GLU A 190 -14.30 -13.41 3.16
CA GLU A 190 -15.09 -14.65 3.13
C GLU A 190 -14.52 -15.74 4.06
N ASP A 191 -13.20 -15.87 4.11
CA ASP A 191 -12.54 -16.86 4.97
C ASP A 191 -12.63 -16.47 6.44
N ALA A 192 -12.61 -15.16 6.73
CA ALA A 192 -12.68 -14.62 8.08
C ALA A 192 -14.08 -14.67 8.70
N VAL A 193 -15.12 -14.37 7.94
CA VAL A 193 -16.49 -14.22 8.44
C VAL A 193 -17.48 -15.28 7.93
N GLY A 194 -17.02 -16.15 7.01
CA GLY A 194 -17.83 -17.21 6.40
C GLY A 194 -18.77 -16.73 5.29
N SER A 195 -19.11 -17.65 4.40
CA SER A 195 -19.90 -17.41 3.18
C SER A 195 -21.40 -17.34 3.42
N GLY A 196 -21.91 -16.59 4.34
CA GLY A 196 -23.32 -16.80 4.71
C GLY A 196 -24.13 -15.58 5.13
N GLY A 197 -23.89 -14.38 4.62
CA GLY A 197 -24.78 -13.31 4.97
C GLY A 197 -24.23 -11.90 4.97
N LEU A 198 -22.97 -11.73 4.73
CA LEU A 198 -22.37 -10.43 4.61
C LEU A 198 -22.70 -9.85 3.25
N VAL A 199 -23.43 -8.78 3.28
CA VAL A 199 -23.78 -8.07 2.06
C VAL A 199 -22.90 -6.85 1.89
N TRP A 200 -22.73 -6.07 2.96
CA TRP A 200 -21.86 -4.89 3.01
C TRP A 200 -21.73 -4.38 4.44
N GLY A 201 -20.72 -3.58 4.69
CA GLY A 201 -20.50 -2.96 5.97
C GLY A 201 -19.22 -2.11 5.97
N PHE A 202 -18.59 -2.00 7.10
CA PHE A 202 -17.32 -1.30 7.18
C PHE A 202 -16.28 -2.10 7.98
N LEU A 203 -15.05 -1.81 7.68
CA LEU A 203 -13.86 -2.37 8.29
C LEU A 203 -13.18 -1.23 9.05
N ASP A 204 -12.86 -1.47 10.30
CA ASP A 204 -12.21 -0.53 11.21
C ASP A 204 -10.89 -1.11 11.69
N VAL A 205 -9.84 -0.31 11.60
CA VAL A 205 -8.50 -0.69 12.07
C VAL A 205 -8.06 0.30 13.13
N SER A 206 -7.87 -0.21 14.33
CA SER A 206 -7.34 0.56 15.46
C SER A 206 -5.87 0.22 15.71
N MET A 207 -5.06 1.24 16.00
CA MET A 207 -3.63 1.12 16.26
C MET A 207 -3.20 2.09 17.37
N GLU A 208 -2.15 1.75 18.12
CA GLU A 208 -1.71 2.55 19.26
C GLU A 208 -0.34 3.19 19.03
N ASP A 209 0.72 2.46 18.88
CA ASP A 209 2.09 3.01 18.94
C ASP A 209 2.70 3.32 17.57
N VAL A 210 2.40 2.50 16.59
CA VAL A 210 2.97 2.58 15.23
C VAL A 210 1.83 2.44 14.24
N SER A 211 1.75 3.36 13.29
CA SER A 211 0.72 3.27 12.26
C SER A 211 0.92 2.06 11.36
N VAL A 212 -0.16 1.39 11.03
CA VAL A 212 -0.25 0.46 9.90
C VAL A 212 -1.03 1.12 8.79
N ILE A 213 -0.92 0.59 7.60
CA ILE A 213 -1.77 0.96 6.47
C ILE A 213 -2.60 -0.23 6.05
N ILE A 214 -3.72 0.02 5.39
CA ILE A 214 -4.51 -1.03 4.78
C ILE A 214 -4.74 -0.74 3.30
N ALA A 215 -4.80 -1.81 2.52
CA ALA A 215 -5.38 -1.78 1.20
C ALA A 215 -6.60 -2.68 1.16
N VAL A 216 -7.55 -2.38 0.30
CA VAL A 216 -8.72 -3.21 0.07
C VAL A 216 -8.76 -3.60 -1.39
N GLU A 217 -8.91 -4.88 -1.61
CA GLU A 217 -9.01 -5.49 -2.92
C GLU A 217 -10.45 -5.96 -3.15
N TYR A 218 -11.07 -5.45 -4.21
CA TYR A 218 -12.41 -5.85 -4.62
C TYR A 218 -12.32 -6.69 -5.89
N SER A 219 -12.92 -7.86 -5.88
CA SER A 219 -13.00 -8.76 -7.03
C SER A 219 -14.41 -9.29 -7.23
N GLY A 220 -14.74 -9.78 -8.42
CA GLY A 220 -16.03 -10.44 -8.70
C GLY A 220 -16.65 -10.09 -10.05
N ARG A 221 -17.76 -10.74 -10.39
CA ARG A 221 -18.40 -10.66 -11.71
C ARG A 221 -19.05 -9.32 -12.07
N GLY A 222 -19.22 -8.41 -11.14
CA GLY A 222 -19.81 -7.09 -11.38
C GLY A 222 -18.78 -6.01 -11.65
N CYS A 223 -17.54 -6.26 -11.27
CA CYS A 223 -16.41 -5.39 -11.53
C CYS A 223 -15.73 -5.85 -12.82
N SER A 224 -15.41 -4.97 -13.71
CA SER A 224 -14.67 -5.27 -14.96
C SER A 224 -13.23 -5.73 -14.71
N GLY A 225 -12.86 -5.99 -13.46
CA GLY A 225 -11.52 -6.37 -13.01
C GLY A 225 -11.39 -6.38 -11.50
N LEU A 226 -10.16 -6.41 -11.06
CA LEU A 226 -9.72 -6.16 -9.71
C LEU A 226 -9.68 -4.65 -9.50
N GLU A 227 -10.20 -4.17 -8.38
CA GLU A 227 -10.04 -2.79 -7.91
C GLU A 227 -9.24 -2.82 -6.61
N ILE A 228 -8.25 -1.97 -6.49
CA ILE A 228 -7.40 -1.83 -5.31
C ILE A 228 -7.52 -0.40 -4.81
N ASP A 229 -7.78 -0.25 -3.53
CA ASP A 229 -7.89 1.04 -2.84
C ASP A 229 -6.95 1.03 -1.62
N ASN A 230 -5.99 1.95 -1.60
CA ASN A 230 -5.12 2.15 -0.45
C ASN A 230 -5.76 3.17 0.49
N VAL A 231 -6.12 2.72 1.68
CA VAL A 231 -6.76 3.59 2.66
C VAL A 231 -5.69 4.41 3.37
N THR A 232 -5.66 5.70 3.07
CA THR A 232 -4.64 6.65 3.55
C THR A 232 -5.20 7.73 4.46
N GLU A 233 -6.51 7.73 4.73
CA GLU A 233 -7.14 8.70 5.63
C GLU A 233 -7.25 8.11 7.04
N TYR A 234 -6.63 8.79 8.01
CA TYR A 234 -6.67 8.43 9.42
C TYR A 234 -7.69 9.31 10.16
N TYR A 235 -8.40 8.71 11.10
CA TYR A 235 -9.31 9.38 12.02
C TYR A 235 -8.71 9.43 13.43
N PHE A 236 -8.92 10.54 14.13
CA PHE A 236 -8.37 10.83 15.46
C PHE A 236 -9.48 10.87 16.51
#